data_b7b3415289e464284c7e36ba035ad970
#
_entry.id   b7b3415289e464284c7e36ba035ad970
#
_cell.length_a   1.000
_cell.length_b   1.000
_cell.length_c   1.000
_cell.angle_alpha   90.00
_cell.angle_beta   90.00
_cell.angle_gamma   90.00
#
_symmetry.space_group_name_H-M   'P 1'
#
loop_
_entity.id
_entity.type
_entity.pdbx_description
1 polymer ?
#
loop_
_entity_poly.entity_id
_entity_poly.type
_entity_poly.pdbx_seq_one_letter_code
_entity_poly.pdbx_strand_id
1 'polypeptide(L)'
;MKKYIICFCSIKSKGLNCVNEYNKVIQQKINPPAPDKPEMKVKTTVFRQGDRVMQTKNNEFVSNGETGIIVSIEKDEDEELLCGIKFDGKHDTIWYDIEDMSNITLAYSITIHKSQGSEYKTVIMPMMKSFFIMLKRNLLYTAVTRAKSKVIIVGQKQTIFIAVNKTETDKRNTQLGARI
;
A
#
# COMPACT_ATOMS: atom_id res chain seq x y z
N MET A 1 1.62 -13.42 -10.30
CA MET A 1 1.02 -13.88 -9.03
C MET A 1 1.10 -12.74 -8.02
N LYS A 2 -0.04 -12.10 -7.67
CA LYS A 2 -0.05 -10.90 -6.81
C LYS A 2 0.26 -11.30 -5.36
N LYS A 3 1.50 -11.03 -4.90
CA LYS A 3 1.87 -11.09 -3.48
C LYS A 3 1.93 -9.67 -2.98
N TYR A 4 1.28 -9.38 -1.87
CA TYR A 4 1.33 -8.05 -1.24
C TYR A 4 1.79 -8.18 0.20
N ILE A 5 2.58 -7.23 0.64
CA ILE A 5 2.94 -7.05 2.04
C ILE A 5 1.98 -6.02 2.62
N ILE A 6 1.21 -6.43 3.62
CA ILE A 6 0.37 -5.52 4.39
C ILE A 6 1.10 -5.21 5.68
N CYS A 7 1.39 -3.94 5.92
CA CYS A 7 2.11 -3.50 7.11
C CYS A 7 1.16 -2.98 8.19
N PHE A 8 1.40 -3.35 9.44
CA PHE A 8 0.80 -2.72 10.62
C PHE A 8 1.51 -1.38 10.91
N CYS A 9 1.51 -0.45 9.95
CA CYS A 9 2.19 0.81 10.11
C CYS A 9 1.20 1.96 10.25
N SER A 10 1.42 2.85 11.23
CA SER A 10 0.73 4.14 11.29
C SER A 10 1.38 5.10 10.30
N ILE A 11 0.56 5.82 9.53
CA ILE A 11 0.99 6.86 8.59
C ILE A 11 1.85 7.95 9.29
N LYS A 12 1.76 8.06 10.61
CA LYS A 12 2.45 9.07 11.41
C LYS A 12 3.79 8.64 12.02
N SER A 13 4.21 7.39 11.88
CA SER A 13 5.49 6.94 12.45
C SER A 13 6.65 7.32 11.53
N LYS A 14 7.52 8.22 11.99
CA LYS A 14 8.84 8.45 11.40
C LYS A 14 9.75 7.29 11.77
N GLY A 15 10.39 6.64 10.78
CA GLY A 15 11.39 5.60 11.00
C GLY A 15 11.30 4.44 10.01
N LEU A 16 12.23 3.50 10.10
CA LEU A 16 12.40 2.32 9.23
C LEU A 16 11.17 1.38 9.12
N ASN A 17 10.13 1.65 9.90
CA ASN A 17 8.90 0.85 9.95
C ASN A 17 7.72 1.52 9.22
N CYS A 18 7.97 2.56 8.43
CA CYS A 18 6.94 3.21 7.62
C CYS A 18 6.70 2.45 6.33
N VAL A 19 5.45 2.39 5.86
CA VAL A 19 5.09 1.77 4.57
C VAL A 19 5.95 2.29 3.42
N ASN A 20 6.28 3.57 3.42
CA ASN A 20 7.11 4.17 2.39
C ASN A 20 8.54 3.60 2.38
N GLU A 21 9.13 3.34 3.55
CA GLU A 21 10.47 2.73 3.65
C GLU A 21 10.43 1.26 3.20
N TYR A 22 9.39 0.51 3.57
CA TYR A 22 9.20 -0.85 3.03
C TYR A 22 9.07 -0.83 1.51
N ASN A 23 8.30 0.10 0.96
CA ASN A 23 8.14 0.24 -0.48
C ASN A 23 9.47 0.51 -1.19
N LYS A 24 10.31 1.42 -0.66
CA LYS A 24 11.64 1.70 -1.20
C LYS A 24 12.56 0.48 -1.15
N VAL A 25 12.62 -0.20 0.00
CA VAL A 25 13.46 -1.41 0.17
C VAL A 25 13.01 -2.52 -0.76
N ILE A 26 11.70 -2.74 -0.89
CA ILE A 26 11.15 -3.78 -1.76
C ILE A 26 11.39 -3.42 -3.23
N GLN A 27 11.18 -2.16 -3.63
CA GLN A 27 11.47 -1.67 -4.96
C GLN A 27 12.93 -1.96 -5.33
N GLN A 28 13.88 -1.59 -4.47
CA GLN A 28 15.32 -1.84 -4.70
C GLN A 28 15.66 -3.33 -4.91
N LYS A 29 14.89 -4.24 -4.29
CA LYS A 29 15.11 -5.69 -4.41
C LYS A 29 14.40 -6.32 -5.60
N ILE A 30 13.19 -5.85 -5.92
CA ILE A 30 12.33 -6.47 -6.94
C ILE A 30 12.46 -5.76 -8.29
N ASN A 31 12.62 -4.44 -8.26
CA ASN A 31 12.71 -3.57 -9.43
C ASN A 31 13.88 -2.57 -9.26
N PRO A 32 15.14 -3.07 -9.24
CA PRO A 32 16.31 -2.19 -9.13
C PRO A 32 16.44 -1.29 -10.36
N PRO A 33 17.16 -0.16 -10.24
CA PRO A 33 17.48 0.68 -11.39
C PRO A 33 18.30 -0.12 -12.41
N ALA A 34 18.08 0.15 -13.69
CA ALA A 34 18.86 -0.42 -14.79
C ALA A 34 19.03 0.65 -15.89
N PRO A 35 20.13 0.63 -16.67
CA PRO A 35 20.40 1.66 -17.68
C PRO A 35 19.33 1.79 -18.77
N ASP A 36 18.65 0.70 -19.07
CA ASP A 36 17.59 0.59 -20.07
C ASP A 36 16.18 0.82 -19.51
N LYS A 37 16.08 1.07 -18.20
CA LYS A 37 14.80 1.25 -17.55
C LYS A 37 14.51 2.73 -17.28
N PRO A 38 13.47 3.30 -17.91
CA PRO A 38 13.12 4.69 -17.69
C PRO A 38 12.61 4.91 -16.26
N GLU A 39 12.99 6.05 -15.70
CA GLU A 39 12.62 6.49 -14.36
C GLU A 39 11.98 7.88 -14.40
N MET A 40 10.98 8.09 -13.54
CA MET A 40 10.39 9.39 -13.29
C MET A 40 10.53 9.74 -11.81
N LYS A 41 11.15 10.88 -11.53
CA LYS A 41 11.29 11.38 -10.16
C LYS A 41 10.20 12.38 -9.83
N VAL A 42 9.38 12.06 -8.84
CA VAL A 42 8.33 12.95 -8.33
C VAL A 42 8.58 13.21 -6.85
N LYS A 43 8.95 14.45 -6.51
CA LYS A 43 9.36 14.84 -5.14
C LYS A 43 10.52 13.96 -4.63
N THR A 44 10.26 13.12 -3.62
CA THR A 44 11.26 12.23 -3.00
C THR A 44 11.14 10.78 -3.45
N THR A 45 10.19 10.47 -4.35
CA THR A 45 9.94 9.12 -4.86
C THR A 45 10.45 9.02 -6.29
N VAL A 46 11.17 7.94 -6.58
CA VAL A 46 11.56 7.56 -7.93
C VAL A 46 10.65 6.42 -8.35
N PHE A 47 9.92 6.62 -9.43
CA PHE A 47 9.08 5.60 -10.08
C PHE A 47 9.83 5.00 -11.26
N ARG A 48 9.67 3.70 -11.48
CA ARG A 48 10.30 2.94 -12.56
C ARG A 48 9.28 2.15 -13.33
N GLN A 49 9.53 1.95 -14.60
CA GLN A 49 8.75 0.97 -15.37
C GLN A 49 8.77 -0.39 -14.66
N GLY A 50 7.59 -1.02 -14.54
CA GLY A 50 7.39 -2.25 -13.79
C GLY A 50 7.04 -2.06 -12.30
N ASP A 51 7.07 -0.84 -11.78
CA ASP A 51 6.70 -0.59 -10.39
C ASP A 51 5.22 -0.86 -10.14
N ARG A 52 4.96 -1.42 -8.97
CA ARG A 52 3.60 -1.54 -8.43
C ARG A 52 3.20 -0.26 -7.74
N VAL A 53 2.08 0.32 -8.14
CA VAL A 53 1.60 1.63 -7.66
C VAL A 53 0.14 1.60 -7.24
N MET A 54 -0.27 2.65 -6.51
CA MET A 54 -1.64 2.84 -6.04
C MET A 54 -2.03 4.31 -6.20
N GLN A 55 -3.26 4.53 -6.66
CA GLN A 55 -3.91 5.84 -6.66
C GLN A 55 -4.24 6.26 -5.23
N THR A 56 -3.98 7.51 -4.86
CA THR A 56 -4.22 8.04 -3.51
C THR A 56 -5.37 9.04 -3.43
N LYS A 57 -5.86 9.52 -4.57
CA LYS A 57 -7.03 10.39 -4.70
C LYS A 57 -7.88 9.92 -5.87
N ASN A 58 -9.17 10.15 -5.80
CA ASN A 58 -10.06 9.88 -6.96
C ASN A 58 -9.74 10.83 -8.09
N ASN A 59 -9.75 10.33 -9.31
CA ASN A 59 -9.86 11.11 -10.55
C ASN A 59 -11.00 10.54 -11.40
N GLU A 60 -11.17 11.04 -12.63
CA GLU A 60 -12.24 10.61 -13.53
C GLU A 60 -12.20 9.11 -13.86
N PHE A 61 -11.00 8.52 -13.91
CA PHE A 61 -10.78 7.17 -14.40
C PHE A 61 -10.47 6.16 -13.28
N VAL A 62 -9.94 6.62 -12.14
CA VAL A 62 -9.38 5.74 -11.08
C VAL A 62 -9.79 6.21 -9.70
N SER A 63 -10.26 5.27 -8.89
CA SER A 63 -10.63 5.53 -7.50
C SER A 63 -9.42 5.42 -6.56
N ASN A 64 -9.50 6.12 -5.42
CA ASN A 64 -8.51 6.00 -4.36
C ASN A 64 -8.42 4.55 -3.86
N GLY A 65 -7.20 4.02 -3.79
CA GLY A 65 -6.92 2.65 -3.37
C GLY A 65 -6.80 1.65 -4.53
N GLU A 66 -7.18 2.01 -5.76
CA GLU A 66 -6.93 1.15 -6.91
C GLU A 66 -5.44 1.02 -7.17
N THR A 67 -5.02 -0.19 -7.52
CA THR A 67 -3.61 -0.53 -7.75
C THR A 67 -3.34 -0.88 -9.20
N GLY A 68 -2.14 -0.55 -9.67
CA GLY A 68 -1.71 -0.78 -11.05
C GLY A 68 -0.23 -1.08 -11.15
N ILE A 69 0.25 -1.19 -12.39
CA ILE A 69 1.67 -1.35 -12.74
C ILE A 69 2.03 -0.25 -13.72
N ILE A 70 3.18 0.38 -13.54
CA ILE A 70 3.77 1.30 -14.51
C ILE A 70 4.21 0.48 -15.71
N VAL A 71 3.59 0.71 -16.86
CA VAL A 71 3.87 -0.01 -18.10
C VAL A 71 4.84 0.73 -19.00
N SER A 72 4.83 2.06 -18.93
CA SER A 72 5.70 2.93 -19.72
C SER A 72 6.04 4.22 -18.96
N ILE A 73 7.20 4.76 -19.22
CA ILE A 73 7.60 6.13 -18.89
C ILE A 73 8.29 6.66 -20.14
N GLU A 74 7.70 7.65 -20.77
CA GLU A 74 8.18 8.17 -22.05
C GLU A 74 8.00 9.69 -22.09
N LYS A 75 8.61 10.34 -23.07
CA LYS A 75 8.43 11.76 -23.33
C LYS A 75 7.34 11.94 -24.39
N ASP A 76 6.53 12.97 -24.22
CA ASP A 76 5.58 13.41 -25.24
C ASP A 76 6.25 14.29 -26.30
N GLU A 77 5.43 14.89 -27.17
CA GLU A 77 5.87 15.78 -28.25
C GLU A 77 6.54 17.07 -27.72
N ASP A 78 6.17 17.50 -26.50
CA ASP A 78 6.71 18.69 -25.83
C ASP A 78 7.92 18.35 -24.92
N GLU A 79 8.48 17.14 -25.03
CA GLU A 79 9.55 16.57 -24.19
C GLU A 79 9.17 16.41 -22.69
N GLU A 80 7.91 16.51 -22.32
CA GLU A 80 7.43 16.28 -20.97
C GLU A 80 7.34 14.77 -20.65
N LEU A 81 7.68 14.41 -19.41
CA LEU A 81 7.63 13.00 -18.99
C LEU A 81 6.19 12.61 -18.69
N LEU A 82 5.71 11.58 -19.40
CA LEU A 82 4.45 10.90 -19.15
C LEU A 82 4.66 9.51 -18.59
N CYS A 83 3.83 9.12 -17.64
CA CYS A 83 3.84 7.81 -17.01
C CYS A 83 2.54 7.06 -17.32
N GLY A 84 2.64 5.99 -18.09
CA GLY A 84 1.54 5.09 -18.40
C GLY A 84 1.34 4.06 -17.30
N ILE A 85 0.16 4.03 -16.69
CA ILE A 85 -0.20 3.08 -15.63
C ILE A 85 -1.36 2.22 -16.09
N LYS A 86 -1.18 0.89 -16.00
CA LYS A 86 -2.24 -0.09 -16.21
C LYS A 86 -2.79 -0.54 -14.86
N PHE A 87 -4.00 -0.10 -14.54
CA PHE A 87 -4.68 -0.46 -13.29
C PHE A 87 -5.29 -1.85 -13.35
N ASP A 88 -5.37 -2.50 -12.20
CA ASP A 88 -5.95 -3.84 -12.07
C ASP A 88 -7.43 -3.81 -12.43
N GLY A 89 -7.82 -4.68 -13.37
CA GLY A 89 -9.21 -4.78 -13.84
C GLY A 89 -9.61 -3.77 -14.91
N LYS A 90 -8.69 -2.86 -15.31
CA LYS A 90 -8.90 -1.95 -16.44
C LYS A 90 -8.18 -2.44 -17.69
N HIS A 91 -8.75 -2.18 -18.86
CA HIS A 91 -8.16 -2.59 -20.14
C HIS A 91 -7.14 -1.56 -20.63
N ASP A 92 -7.44 -0.28 -20.43
CA ASP A 92 -6.68 0.84 -20.99
C ASP A 92 -5.54 1.26 -20.05
N THR A 93 -4.49 1.79 -20.65
CA THR A 93 -3.41 2.46 -19.94
C THR A 93 -3.83 3.91 -19.71
N ILE A 94 -3.69 4.39 -18.49
CA ILE A 94 -4.00 5.75 -18.09
C ILE A 94 -2.68 6.49 -17.95
N TRP A 95 -2.59 7.66 -18.61
CA TRP A 95 -1.40 8.47 -18.66
C TRP A 95 -1.44 9.57 -17.60
N TYR A 96 -0.32 9.78 -16.96
CA TYR A 96 -0.12 10.74 -15.88
C TYR A 96 1.06 11.63 -16.20
N ASP A 97 0.90 12.93 -16.09
CA ASP A 97 1.98 13.88 -16.06
C ASP A 97 2.68 13.90 -14.68
N ILE A 98 3.67 14.76 -14.51
CA ILE A 98 4.45 14.86 -13.28
C ILE A 98 3.60 15.41 -12.10
N GLU A 99 2.60 16.22 -12.36
CA GLU A 99 1.69 16.79 -11.34
C GLU A 99 0.72 15.73 -10.86
N ASP A 100 0.09 15.02 -11.77
CA ASP A 100 -0.86 13.95 -11.50
C ASP A 100 -0.19 12.76 -10.80
N MET A 101 1.07 12.47 -11.13
CA MET A 101 1.89 11.47 -10.43
C MET A 101 2.10 11.80 -8.95
N SER A 102 1.84 13.05 -8.51
CA SER A 102 1.83 13.39 -7.08
C SER A 102 0.72 12.67 -6.30
N ASN A 103 -0.31 12.17 -6.98
CA ASN A 103 -1.41 11.38 -6.45
C ASN A 103 -1.17 9.86 -6.52
N ILE A 104 0.01 9.46 -6.96
CA ILE A 104 0.44 8.06 -7.06
C ILE A 104 1.45 7.74 -5.94
N THR A 105 1.41 6.53 -5.44
CA THR A 105 2.40 6.02 -4.48
C THR A 105 2.83 4.60 -4.83
N LEU A 106 4.05 4.21 -4.44
CA LEU A 106 4.48 2.82 -4.55
C LEU A 106 3.58 1.92 -3.71
N ALA A 107 3.26 0.74 -4.22
CA ALA A 107 2.30 -0.18 -3.62
C ALA A 107 2.80 -1.63 -3.55
N TYR A 108 4.09 -1.84 -3.33
CA TYR A 108 4.65 -3.14 -2.95
C TYR A 108 4.21 -3.54 -1.54
N SER A 109 4.05 -2.55 -0.67
CA SER A 109 3.53 -2.65 0.68
C SER A 109 2.43 -1.60 0.87
N ILE A 110 1.32 -1.99 1.52
CA ILE A 110 0.17 -1.13 1.79
C ILE A 110 -0.26 -1.24 3.25
N THR A 111 -0.99 -0.25 3.75
CA THR A 111 -1.58 -0.32 5.10
C THR A 111 -2.80 -1.23 5.11
N ILE A 112 -3.15 -1.77 6.28
CA ILE A 112 -4.36 -2.57 6.45
C ILE A 112 -5.61 -1.78 6.05
N HIS A 113 -5.68 -0.49 6.39
CA HIS A 113 -6.81 0.36 6.01
C HIS A 113 -6.96 0.48 4.49
N LYS A 114 -5.85 0.63 3.78
CA LYS A 114 -5.86 0.69 2.30
C LYS A 114 -6.10 -0.66 1.64
N SER A 115 -6.01 -1.76 2.37
CA SER A 115 -6.35 -3.10 1.88
C SER A 115 -7.84 -3.44 2.02
N GLN A 116 -8.63 -2.60 2.71
CA GLN A 116 -10.07 -2.81 2.87
C GLN A 116 -10.76 -2.82 1.50
N GLY A 117 -11.70 -3.75 1.30
CA GLY A 117 -12.37 -3.95 0.03
C GLY A 117 -11.59 -4.77 -1.00
N SER A 118 -10.29 -4.98 -0.80
CA SER A 118 -9.44 -5.76 -1.70
C SER A 118 -9.11 -7.15 -1.14
N GLU A 119 -8.82 -8.10 -2.02
CA GLU A 119 -8.42 -9.45 -1.65
C GLU A 119 -7.11 -9.84 -2.35
N TYR A 120 -6.27 -10.60 -1.66
CA TYR A 120 -4.94 -10.98 -2.14
C TYR A 120 -4.73 -12.48 -2.01
N LYS A 121 -4.05 -13.09 -2.98
CA LYS A 121 -3.74 -14.52 -2.92
C LYS A 121 -2.89 -14.85 -1.68
N THR A 122 -1.93 -14.00 -1.37
CA THR A 122 -1.06 -14.16 -0.21
C THR A 122 -0.90 -12.83 0.51
N VAL A 123 -1.08 -12.83 1.81
CA VAL A 123 -0.85 -11.68 2.69
C VAL A 123 0.39 -11.95 3.53
N ILE A 124 1.33 -11.02 3.54
CA ILE A 124 2.54 -11.08 4.39
C ILE A 124 2.45 -9.95 5.41
N MET A 125 2.46 -10.30 6.68
CA MET A 125 2.32 -9.35 7.79
C MET A 125 3.57 -9.32 8.63
N PRO A 126 4.36 -8.23 8.62
CA PRO A 126 5.40 -8.04 9.62
C PRO A 126 4.75 -7.68 10.97
N MET A 127 5.05 -8.45 12.02
CA MET A 127 4.54 -8.23 13.37
C MET A 127 5.71 -8.02 14.34
N MET A 128 6.07 -6.77 14.55
CA MET A 128 7.17 -6.36 15.42
C MET A 128 6.66 -5.65 16.68
N LYS A 129 7.42 -5.72 17.78
CA LYS A 129 7.09 -5.01 19.02
C LYS A 129 6.97 -3.49 18.84
N SER A 130 7.72 -2.91 17.89
CA SER A 130 7.64 -1.50 17.53
C SER A 130 6.24 -1.05 17.05
N PHE A 131 5.41 -2.01 16.63
CA PHE A 131 4.02 -1.76 16.21
C PHE A 131 3.00 -1.90 17.35
N PHE A 132 3.44 -1.94 18.60
CA PHE A 132 2.60 -2.24 19.77
C PHE A 132 1.28 -1.47 19.81
N ILE A 133 1.29 -0.17 19.45
CA ILE A 133 0.08 0.67 19.45
C ILE A 133 -0.95 0.17 18.43
N MET A 134 -0.48 -0.37 17.30
CA MET A 134 -1.31 -0.85 16.19
C MET A 134 -1.66 -2.34 16.31
N LEU A 135 -1.09 -3.06 17.28
CA LEU A 135 -1.38 -4.48 17.51
C LEU A 135 -2.75 -4.61 18.20
N LYS A 136 -3.81 -4.55 17.42
CA LYS A 136 -5.21 -4.69 17.84
C LYS A 136 -5.84 -5.90 17.18
N ARG A 137 -6.75 -6.56 17.88
CA ARG A 137 -7.45 -7.75 17.39
C ARG A 137 -8.20 -7.50 16.07
N ASN A 138 -8.92 -6.39 16.00
CA ASN A 138 -9.68 -6.02 14.81
C ASN A 138 -8.80 -5.78 13.58
N LEU A 139 -7.61 -5.18 13.74
CA LEU A 139 -6.67 -4.98 12.63
C LEU A 139 -6.06 -6.31 12.17
N LEU A 140 -5.69 -7.19 13.12
CA LEU A 140 -5.20 -8.53 12.79
C LEU A 140 -6.27 -9.31 12.01
N TYR A 141 -7.52 -9.29 12.47
CA TYR A 141 -8.63 -9.93 11.78
C TYR A 141 -8.81 -9.37 10.37
N THR A 142 -8.87 -8.04 10.23
CA THR A 142 -8.99 -7.39 8.93
C THR A 142 -7.89 -7.81 7.96
N ALA A 143 -6.64 -7.87 8.42
CA ALA A 143 -5.52 -8.27 7.57
C ALA A 143 -5.58 -9.75 7.17
N VAL A 144 -5.92 -10.65 8.09
CA VAL A 144 -6.03 -12.09 7.83
C VAL A 144 -7.14 -12.37 6.82
N THR A 145 -8.30 -11.70 6.97
CA THR A 145 -9.44 -11.89 6.07
C THR A 145 -9.22 -11.34 4.65
N ARG A 146 -8.14 -10.59 4.41
CA ARG A 146 -7.75 -10.17 3.05
C ARG A 146 -7.07 -11.29 2.26
N ALA A 147 -6.64 -12.37 2.89
CA ALA A 147 -5.95 -13.46 2.21
C ALA A 147 -6.92 -14.49 1.66
N LYS A 148 -6.86 -14.76 0.34
CA LYS A 148 -7.63 -15.85 -0.30
C LYS A 148 -7.05 -17.22 -0.03
N SER A 149 -5.72 -17.33 0.09
CA SER A 149 -5.04 -18.62 0.10
C SER A 149 -4.02 -18.77 1.22
N LYS A 150 -3.22 -17.73 1.52
CA LYS A 150 -2.11 -17.87 2.45
C LYS A 150 -1.85 -16.59 3.23
N VAL A 151 -1.63 -16.74 4.53
CA VAL A 151 -1.12 -15.69 5.42
C VAL A 151 0.27 -16.09 5.91
N ILE A 152 1.23 -15.16 5.80
CA ILE A 152 2.59 -15.32 6.31
C ILE A 152 2.80 -14.22 7.34
N ILE A 153 3.02 -14.61 8.59
CA ILE A 153 3.34 -13.67 9.66
C ILE A 153 4.85 -13.74 9.91
N VAL A 154 5.51 -12.58 9.83
CA VAL A 154 6.95 -12.43 10.03
C VAL A 154 7.18 -11.60 11.28
N GLY A 155 7.76 -12.20 12.33
CA GLY A 155 8.04 -11.48 13.57
C GLY A 155 8.05 -12.39 14.79
N GLN A 156 7.78 -11.80 15.96
CA GLN A 156 7.86 -12.49 17.24
C GLN A 156 6.51 -13.07 17.64
N LYS A 157 6.47 -14.34 18.10
CA LYS A 157 5.22 -14.99 18.57
C LYS A 157 4.48 -14.17 19.63
N GLN A 158 5.23 -13.52 20.53
CA GLN A 158 4.64 -12.66 21.58
C GLN A 158 3.78 -11.51 21.02
N THR A 159 4.14 -10.95 19.86
CA THR A 159 3.37 -9.86 19.24
C THR A 159 2.01 -10.32 18.75
N ILE A 160 1.88 -11.57 18.34
CA ILE A 160 0.61 -12.18 17.96
C ILE A 160 -0.30 -12.29 19.18
N PHE A 161 0.22 -12.81 20.31
CA PHE A 161 -0.54 -12.88 21.56
C PHE A 161 -1.02 -11.50 22.03
N ILE A 162 -0.16 -10.49 21.95
CA ILE A 162 -0.53 -9.12 22.29
C ILE A 162 -1.68 -8.64 21.38
N ALA A 163 -1.57 -8.85 20.06
CA ALA A 163 -2.60 -8.41 19.11
C ALA A 163 -3.93 -9.12 19.34
N VAL A 164 -3.92 -10.43 19.62
CA VAL A 164 -5.13 -11.23 19.86
C VAL A 164 -5.84 -10.83 21.16
N ASN A 165 -5.08 -10.56 22.23
CA ASN A 165 -5.62 -10.25 23.54
C ASN A 165 -5.97 -8.76 23.72
N LYS A 166 -5.46 -7.88 22.86
CA LYS A 166 -5.76 -6.44 22.91
C LYS A 166 -7.10 -6.15 22.27
N THR A 167 -8.15 -6.32 23.05
CA THR A 167 -9.50 -5.86 22.72
C THR A 167 -9.62 -4.41 23.15
N GLU A 168 -9.59 -3.45 22.23
CA GLU A 168 -10.16 -2.13 22.51
C GLU A 168 -11.65 -2.25 22.33
N THR A 169 -12.37 -2.16 23.44
CA THR A 169 -13.71 -1.63 23.43
C THR A 169 -13.55 -0.14 23.12
N ASP A 170 -13.55 0.24 21.84
CA ASP A 170 -13.91 1.61 21.49
C ASP A 170 -15.33 1.78 22.06
N LYS A 171 -15.43 2.41 23.24
CA LYS A 171 -16.69 2.92 23.73
C LYS A 171 -17.15 3.92 22.66
N ARG A 172 -17.96 3.44 21.72
CA ARG A 172 -18.70 4.34 20.84
C ARG A 172 -19.55 5.18 21.78
N ASN A 173 -19.17 6.44 21.98
CA ASN A 173 -20.02 7.45 22.60
C ASN A 173 -21.19 7.73 21.65
N THR A 174 -22.03 6.71 21.44
CA THR A 174 -23.32 6.93 20.81
C THR A 174 -24.24 7.43 21.90
N GLN A 175 -24.68 8.67 21.81
CA GLN A 175 -25.74 9.24 22.65
C GLN A 175 -27.10 8.57 22.39
N LEU A 176 -27.14 7.43 21.70
CA LEU A 176 -28.38 6.73 21.35
C LEU A 176 -29.13 6.27 22.62
N GLY A 177 -28.40 5.84 23.66
CA GLY A 177 -29.00 5.42 24.94
C GLY A 177 -29.55 6.57 25.80
N ALA A 178 -29.28 7.83 25.46
CA ALA A 178 -29.81 8.99 26.14
C ALA A 178 -31.05 9.61 25.46
N ARG A 179 -31.50 9.00 24.36
CA ARG A 179 -32.65 9.45 23.55
C ARG A 179 -33.82 8.49 23.54
N ILE A 180 -33.81 7.46 24.39
CA ILE A 180 -34.91 6.51 24.60
C ILE A 180 -35.53 6.76 25.99
#